data_5fa3442ca7dfb96af5aceb53b75adb6b
#
_entry.id   5fa3442ca7dfb96af5aceb53b75adb6b
#
_cell.length_a   1.000
_cell.length_b   1.000
_cell.length_c   1.000
_cell.angle_alpha   90.00
_cell.angle_beta   90.00
_cell.angle_gamma   90.00
#
_symmetry.space_group_name_H-M   'P 1'
#
loop_
_entity.id
_entity.type
_entity.pdbx_description
1 polymer ?
#
loop_
_entity_poly.entity_id
_entity_poly.type
_entity_poly.pdbx_seq_one_letter_code
_entity_poly.pdbx_strand_id
1 'polypeptide(L)'
;MRPTRYIDPHIHMISRTTDDYQRMAFAGCEAISEPAFWAGFDRGTAEGFRDYFRHLTLVEPKRAAQYGNRHYSWLCINAKEAENVGLSRDVIAMIPQFLASPACWASARSA
;
A
#
# COMPACT_ATOMS: atom_id res chain seq x y z
N MET A 1 25.30 -19.63 -1.93
CA MET A 1 23.93 -20.15 -2.16
C MET A 1 22.98 -18.97 -2.31
N ARG A 2 22.22 -18.95 -3.38
CA ARG A 2 21.23 -17.90 -3.57
C ARG A 2 20.03 -18.17 -2.64
N PRO A 3 19.52 -17.14 -1.95
CA PRO A 3 18.29 -17.32 -1.19
C PRO A 3 17.13 -17.66 -2.13
N THR A 4 16.17 -18.40 -1.62
CA THR A 4 14.94 -18.67 -2.35
C THR A 4 14.22 -17.36 -2.60
N ARG A 5 13.79 -17.13 -3.83
CA ARG A 5 13.00 -15.95 -4.19
C ARG A 5 11.59 -16.10 -3.68
N TYR A 6 11.03 -15.00 -3.22
CA TYR A 6 9.65 -15.00 -2.73
C TYR A 6 8.95 -13.68 -2.98
N ILE A 7 7.64 -13.73 -2.90
CA ILE A 7 6.75 -12.56 -2.92
C ILE A 7 6.03 -12.53 -1.59
N ASP A 8 5.96 -11.36 -0.95
CA ASP A 8 5.14 -11.18 0.24
C ASP A 8 3.80 -10.55 -0.17
N PRO A 9 2.70 -11.30 -0.09
CA PRO A 9 1.40 -10.81 -0.58
C PRO A 9 0.68 -9.90 0.40
N HIS A 10 1.16 -9.76 1.63
CA HIS A 10 0.47 -8.97 2.65
C HIS A 10 1.45 -8.44 3.67
N ILE A 11 1.89 -7.21 3.47
CA ILE A 11 2.83 -6.54 4.39
C ILE A 11 2.51 -5.05 4.42
N HIS A 12 2.78 -4.41 5.53
CA HIS A 12 2.60 -2.97 5.70
C HIS A 12 3.96 -2.30 5.85
N MET A 13 4.41 -1.62 4.80
CA MET A 13 5.72 -0.99 4.73
C MET A 13 5.71 0.49 5.10
N ILE A 14 4.55 1.13 5.09
CA ILE A 14 4.45 2.58 5.32
C ILE A 14 5.03 3.02 6.67
N SER A 15 4.94 2.17 7.68
CA SER A 15 5.47 2.43 9.02
C SER A 15 6.87 1.88 9.24
N ARG A 16 7.47 1.26 8.22
CA ARG A 16 8.80 0.66 8.30
C ARG A 16 9.85 1.58 7.70
N THR A 17 11.09 1.41 8.14
CA THR A 17 12.21 2.15 7.58
C THR A 17 12.61 1.59 6.22
N THR A 18 13.29 2.41 5.40
CA THR A 18 13.67 2.02 4.05
C THR A 18 14.65 0.85 4.03
N ASP A 19 15.49 0.73 5.06
CA ASP A 19 16.42 -0.40 5.14
C ASP A 19 15.75 -1.75 5.36
N ASP A 20 14.48 -1.78 5.78
CA ASP A 20 13.73 -3.04 5.79
C ASP A 20 13.53 -3.60 4.37
N TYR A 21 13.37 -2.73 3.38
CA TYR A 21 13.36 -3.16 1.98
C TYR A 21 14.69 -3.82 1.58
N GLN A 22 15.80 -3.27 2.05
CA GLN A 22 17.12 -3.84 1.80
C GLN A 22 17.26 -5.24 2.41
N ARG A 23 16.82 -5.38 3.66
CA ARG A 23 16.86 -6.68 4.35
C ARG A 23 15.98 -7.71 3.66
N MET A 24 14.81 -7.31 3.20
CA MET A 24 13.91 -8.19 2.46
C MET A 24 14.52 -8.62 1.13
N ALA A 25 15.16 -7.69 0.42
CA ALA A 25 15.83 -7.99 -0.84
C ALA A 25 16.99 -9.01 -0.64
N PHE A 26 17.78 -8.84 0.40
CA PHE A 26 18.83 -9.79 0.75
C PHE A 26 18.27 -11.17 1.10
N ALA A 27 17.08 -11.22 1.68
CA ALA A 27 16.42 -12.48 2.00
C ALA A 27 15.75 -13.15 0.79
N GLY A 28 15.74 -12.48 -0.37
CA GLY A 28 15.20 -13.02 -1.61
C GLY A 28 13.84 -12.48 -2.02
N CYS A 29 13.32 -11.44 -1.34
CA CYS A 29 12.04 -10.83 -1.69
C CYS A 29 12.15 -10.08 -3.01
N GLU A 30 11.26 -10.39 -3.95
CA GLU A 30 11.22 -9.74 -5.26
C GLU A 30 10.11 -8.71 -5.37
N ALA A 31 8.99 -8.97 -4.72
CA ALA A 31 7.82 -8.12 -4.80
C ALA A 31 7.01 -8.22 -3.53
N ILE A 32 6.30 -7.16 -3.23
CA ILE A 32 5.38 -7.12 -2.10
C ILE A 32 4.05 -6.54 -2.53
N SER A 33 3.03 -6.89 -1.78
CA SER A 33 1.68 -6.33 -1.94
C SER A 33 1.27 -5.73 -0.60
N GLU A 34 0.96 -4.45 -0.61
CA GLU A 34 0.58 -3.72 0.60
C GLU A 34 -0.88 -3.32 0.52
N PRO A 35 -1.75 -3.97 1.30
CA PRO A 35 -3.12 -3.49 1.44
C PRO A 35 -3.14 -2.15 2.15
N ALA A 36 -3.94 -1.23 1.66
CA ALA A 36 -4.22 0.00 2.38
C ALA A 36 -4.91 -0.36 3.68
N PHE A 37 -4.31 0.06 4.78
CA PHE A 37 -4.79 -0.28 6.08
C PHE A 37 -4.71 0.97 6.96
N TRP A 38 -4.41 0.82 8.19
CA TRP A 38 -4.23 1.92 9.11
C TRP A 38 -2.74 2.28 9.18
N ALA A 39 -2.44 3.55 9.10
CA ALA A 39 -1.04 4.02 9.03
C ALA A 39 -0.62 4.74 10.31
N GLY A 40 -0.99 4.24 11.45
CA GLY A 40 -0.52 4.74 12.74
C GLY A 40 -1.33 5.86 13.35
N PHE A 41 -2.30 6.41 12.64
CA PHE A 41 -3.19 7.47 13.14
C PHE A 41 -4.50 7.47 12.39
N ASP A 42 -5.51 8.12 12.97
CA ASP A 42 -6.84 8.15 12.40
C ASP A 42 -6.86 8.97 11.10
N ARG A 43 -7.59 8.45 10.13
CA ARG A 43 -7.86 9.15 8.89
C ARG A 43 -9.35 9.43 8.81
N GLY A 44 -9.74 10.55 9.39
CA GLY A 44 -11.16 10.91 9.47
C GLY A 44 -11.68 11.68 8.28
N THR A 45 -10.85 11.93 7.24
CA THR A 45 -11.25 12.74 6.08
C THR A 45 -10.83 12.04 4.79
N ALA A 46 -11.55 12.35 3.70
CA ALA A 46 -11.21 11.86 2.37
C ALA A 46 -9.80 12.31 1.94
N GLU A 47 -9.41 13.55 2.29
CA GLU A 47 -8.07 14.05 1.96
C GLU A 47 -6.98 13.26 2.69
N GLY A 48 -7.20 12.83 3.92
CA GLY A 48 -6.27 11.96 4.63
C GLY A 48 -6.07 10.63 3.90
N PHE A 49 -7.14 10.04 3.38
CA PHE A 49 -7.05 8.85 2.56
C PHE A 49 -6.37 9.11 1.22
N ARG A 50 -6.61 10.25 0.61
CA ARG A 50 -5.95 10.65 -0.64
C ARG A 50 -4.44 10.72 -0.45
N ASP A 51 -3.99 11.33 0.62
CA ASP A 51 -2.57 11.42 0.94
C ASP A 51 -1.96 10.03 1.17
N TYR A 52 -2.68 9.16 1.85
CA TYR A 52 -2.25 7.78 2.06
C TYR A 52 -2.13 7.02 0.73
N PHE A 53 -3.14 7.12 -0.13
CA PHE A 53 -3.12 6.45 -1.43
C PHE A 53 -1.99 6.99 -2.32
N ARG A 54 -1.74 8.30 -2.28
CA ARG A 54 -0.59 8.88 -2.97
C ARG A 54 0.72 8.31 -2.45
N HIS A 55 0.85 8.17 -1.15
CA HIS A 55 2.04 7.57 -0.56
C HIS A 55 2.23 6.14 -1.07
N LEU A 56 1.18 5.32 -1.04
CA LEU A 56 1.24 3.93 -1.47
C LEU A 56 1.57 3.78 -2.97
N THR A 57 1.10 4.70 -3.80
CA THR A 57 1.26 4.59 -5.26
C THR A 57 2.46 5.35 -5.81
N LEU A 58 2.98 6.34 -5.09
CA LEU A 58 4.08 7.19 -5.56
C LEU A 58 5.35 7.03 -4.73
N VAL A 59 5.24 6.93 -3.41
CA VAL A 59 6.41 6.92 -2.53
C VAL A 59 6.93 5.49 -2.29
N GLU A 60 6.06 4.57 -1.89
CA GLU A 60 6.48 3.21 -1.57
C GLU A 60 7.11 2.48 -2.76
N PRO A 61 6.60 2.59 -4.00
CA PRO A 61 7.26 1.96 -5.14
C PRO A 61 8.69 2.44 -5.35
N LYS A 62 8.97 3.73 -5.08
CA LYS A 62 10.32 4.29 -5.19
C LYS A 62 11.23 3.79 -4.09
N ARG A 63 10.73 3.67 -2.85
CA ARG A 63 11.49 3.11 -1.74
C ARG A 63 11.88 1.66 -2.03
N ALA A 64 10.93 0.87 -2.49
CA ALA A 64 11.16 -0.53 -2.84
C ALA A 64 12.17 -0.67 -3.99
N ALA A 65 12.05 0.17 -5.01
CA ALA A 65 12.89 0.12 -6.20
C ALA A 65 14.37 0.38 -5.90
N GLN A 66 14.69 1.11 -4.81
CA GLN A 66 16.07 1.34 -4.40
C GLN A 66 16.84 0.03 -4.17
N TYR A 67 16.15 -1.04 -3.82
CA TYR A 67 16.74 -2.34 -3.52
C TYR A 67 16.27 -3.44 -4.48
N GLY A 68 15.71 -3.04 -5.61
CA GLY A 68 15.25 -4.00 -6.61
C GLY A 68 13.93 -4.68 -6.32
N ASN A 69 13.20 -4.22 -5.30
CA ASN A 69 11.87 -4.74 -4.99
C ASN A 69 10.80 -4.02 -5.80
N ARG A 70 9.70 -4.71 -6.05
CA ARG A 70 8.50 -4.13 -6.64
C ARG A 70 7.42 -4.01 -5.57
N HIS A 71 6.82 -2.85 -5.48
CA HIS A 71 5.74 -2.58 -4.54
C HIS A 71 4.43 -2.40 -5.29
N TYR A 72 3.43 -3.18 -4.89
CA TYR A 72 2.06 -3.07 -5.39
C TYR A 72 1.12 -2.77 -4.24
N SER A 73 0.08 -2.03 -4.53
CA SER A 73 -0.89 -1.59 -3.51
C SER A 73 -2.28 -2.12 -3.79
N TRP A 74 -3.01 -2.39 -2.70
CA TRP A 74 -4.44 -2.67 -2.71
C TRP A 74 -5.12 -1.50 -2.00
N LEU A 75 -5.93 -0.74 -2.73
CA LEU A 75 -6.57 0.43 -2.15
C LEU A 75 -7.94 0.07 -1.59
N CYS A 76 -8.17 0.47 -0.35
CA CYS A 76 -9.43 0.21 0.35
C CYS A 76 -9.60 1.19 1.50
N ILE A 77 -10.80 1.21 2.06
CA ILE A 77 -11.03 1.87 3.34
C ILE A 77 -10.87 0.83 4.46
N ASN A 78 -10.20 1.22 5.55
CA ASN A 78 -10.02 0.32 6.67
C ASN A 78 -11.32 0.10 7.45
N ALA A 79 -11.39 -1.02 8.16
CA ALA A 79 -12.61 -1.43 8.85
C ALA A 79 -13.08 -0.39 9.88
N LYS A 80 -12.15 0.27 10.57
CA LYS A 80 -12.48 1.29 11.56
C LYS A 80 -13.25 2.45 10.97
N GLU A 81 -12.84 2.92 9.80
CA GLU A 81 -13.45 4.09 9.16
C GLU A 81 -14.64 3.71 8.28
N ALA A 82 -14.81 2.43 7.99
CA ALA A 82 -15.86 1.96 7.07
C ALA A 82 -17.27 2.20 7.63
N GLU A 83 -17.41 2.34 8.93
CA GLU A 83 -18.70 2.62 9.56
C GLU A 83 -19.21 4.04 9.24
N ASN A 84 -18.32 4.96 8.88
CA ASN A 84 -18.71 6.29 8.43
C ASN A 84 -19.08 6.21 6.96
N VAL A 85 -20.37 6.14 6.67
CA VAL A 85 -20.90 5.93 5.32
C VAL A 85 -20.51 7.08 4.38
N GLY A 86 -20.59 8.33 4.84
CA GLY A 86 -20.22 9.49 4.01
C GLY A 86 -18.74 9.46 3.64
N LEU A 87 -17.88 9.21 4.61
CA LEU A 87 -16.43 9.07 4.37
C LEU A 87 -16.15 7.91 3.43
N SER A 88 -16.78 6.76 3.66
CA SER A 88 -16.59 5.58 2.82
C SER A 88 -16.93 5.84 1.36
N ARG A 89 -18.04 6.53 1.11
CA ARG A 89 -18.45 6.92 -0.24
C ARG A 89 -17.41 7.80 -0.92
N ASP A 90 -16.91 8.80 -0.19
CA ASP A 90 -15.92 9.74 -0.72
C ASP A 90 -14.60 9.03 -1.03
N VAL A 91 -14.16 8.14 -0.13
CA VAL A 91 -12.92 7.38 -0.31
C VAL A 91 -13.06 6.43 -1.50
N ILE A 92 -14.13 5.66 -1.56
CA ILE A 92 -14.35 4.71 -2.66
C ILE A 92 -14.42 5.44 -4.00
N ALA A 93 -15.07 6.61 -4.03
CA ALA A 93 -15.21 7.40 -5.25
C ALA A 93 -13.86 7.89 -5.79
N MET A 94 -12.84 8.07 -4.94
CA MET A 94 -11.52 8.52 -5.41
C MET A 94 -10.63 7.38 -5.89
N ILE A 95 -10.88 6.14 -5.49
CA ILE A 95 -10.03 5.00 -5.82
C ILE A 95 -9.76 4.88 -7.33
N PRO A 96 -10.75 5.03 -8.24
CA PRO A 96 -10.50 4.93 -9.66
C PRO A 96 -9.39 5.84 -10.18
N GLN A 97 -9.16 6.99 -9.56
CA GLN A 97 -8.09 7.92 -9.93
C GLN A 97 -6.70 7.30 -9.75
N PHE A 98 -6.56 6.35 -8.84
CA PHE A 98 -5.30 5.70 -8.52
C PHE A 98 -5.11 4.39 -9.28
N LEU A 99 -6.16 3.81 -9.84
CA LEU A 99 -6.09 2.53 -10.54
C LEU A 99 -5.28 2.61 -11.84
N ALA A 100 -5.09 3.80 -12.38
CA ALA A 100 -4.25 4.02 -13.55
C ALA A 100 -2.75 3.91 -13.21
N SER A 101 -2.37 3.96 -11.93
CA SER A 101 -0.98 3.81 -11.53
C SER A 101 -0.53 2.36 -11.72
N PRO A 102 0.65 2.12 -12.33
CA PRO A 102 1.17 0.76 -12.46
C PRO A 102 1.51 0.12 -11.11
N ALA A 103 1.65 0.92 -10.06
CA ALA A 103 1.90 0.43 -8.71
C ALA A 103 0.62 0.01 -7.99
N CYS A 104 -0.56 0.34 -8.52
CA CYS A 104 -1.83 -0.07 -7.95
C CYS A 104 -2.25 -1.38 -8.60
N TRP A 105 -2.19 -2.47 -7.83
CA TRP A 105 -2.52 -3.80 -8.34
C TRP A 105 -4.02 -4.01 -8.45
N ALA A 106 -4.75 -3.62 -7.41
CA ALA A 106 -6.19 -3.76 -7.36
C ALA A 106 -6.78 -2.85 -6.30
N SER A 107 -8.07 -2.53 -6.43
CA SER A 107 -8.83 -2.04 -5.30
C SER A 107 -9.36 -3.25 -4.55
N ALA A 108 -9.04 -3.34 -3.26
CA ALA A 108 -9.76 -4.26 -2.41
C ALA A 108 -11.15 -3.65 -2.24
N ARG A 109 -12.09 -4.15 -2.99
CA ARG A 109 -13.47 -3.89 -2.67
C ARG A 109 -13.70 -4.56 -1.33
N SER A 110 -14.07 -3.78 -0.34
CA SER A 110 -14.61 -4.35 0.86
C SER A 110 -15.75 -5.26 0.42
N ALA A 111 -15.45 -6.52 0.48
CA ALA A 111 -16.51 -7.48 0.32
C ALA A 111 -17.53 -7.25 1.43
#